data_37e7a85a2e8f065bd089501c0fac1d15
#
_entry.id   37e7a85a2e8f065bd089501c0fac1d15
#
_cell.length_a   1.000
_cell.length_b   1.000
_cell.length_c   1.000
_cell.angle_alpha   90.00
_cell.angle_beta   90.00
_cell.angle_gamma   90.00
#
_symmetry.space_group_name_H-M   'P 1'
#
loop_
_entity.id
_entity.type
_entity.pdbx_description
1 polymer ?
#
loop_
_entity_poly.entity_id
_entity_poly.type
_entity_poly.pdbx_seq_one_letter_code
_entity_poly.pdbx_strand_id
1 'polypeptide(L)'
;WKIFECVDGHLYIGCMEADQYERLVEVMGNPEWAKMEVFETQRGRGENGDLIHSFIQEWLAERKVFDTWHELQANRVCAAPVLHLAQMEASEQLNARDFFVTVEHEEAGPLVHLAPSGMTAKGRPTVRSGAPRLGRDNDVVAGLAPREQRAAKGKPARPLEGVRVADLSWAWAGPFCSMNLAHLGADVVRFESEGRADLYRRLPIHPP
;
A
#
# COMPACT_ATOMS: atom_id res chain seq x y z
N TRP A 1 17.96 -7.26 -9.36
CA TRP A 1 17.12 -6.64 -8.32
C TRP A 1 16.93 -7.61 -7.16
N LYS A 2 17.24 -7.10 -5.96
CA LYS A 2 17.27 -7.91 -4.74
C LYS A 2 17.09 -7.01 -3.52
N ILE A 3 16.69 -7.61 -2.40
CA ILE A 3 16.76 -7.01 -1.07
C ILE A 3 18.09 -7.40 -0.46
N PHE A 4 18.82 -6.42 0.05
CA PHE A 4 20.14 -6.55 0.67
C PHE A 4 20.08 -6.16 2.14
N GLU A 5 20.98 -6.71 2.94
CA GLU A 5 21.13 -6.34 4.34
C GLU A 5 22.05 -5.12 4.48
N CYS A 6 21.67 -4.21 5.36
CA CYS A 6 22.47 -3.09 5.85
C CYS A 6 22.63 -3.19 7.37
N VAL A 7 23.44 -2.31 7.97
CA VAL A 7 23.70 -2.32 9.43
C VAL A 7 22.42 -2.25 10.28
N ASP A 8 21.40 -1.54 9.80
CA ASP A 8 20.20 -1.17 10.56
C ASP A 8 18.89 -1.59 9.88
N GLY A 9 18.95 -2.51 8.90
CA GLY A 9 17.77 -2.99 8.21
C GLY A 9 18.06 -3.50 6.81
N HIS A 10 17.08 -3.35 5.90
CA HIS A 10 17.17 -3.90 4.55
C HIS A 10 16.90 -2.83 3.49
N LEU A 11 17.61 -2.92 2.39
CA LEU A 11 17.49 -2.02 1.24
C LEU A 11 17.20 -2.83 -0.03
N TYR A 12 16.13 -2.48 -0.73
CA TYR A 12 15.87 -2.97 -2.07
C TYR A 12 16.65 -2.12 -3.08
N ILE A 13 17.37 -2.78 -4.02
CA ILE A 13 18.00 -2.14 -5.17
C ILE A 13 17.54 -2.86 -6.43
N GLY A 14 17.08 -2.10 -7.45
CA GLY A 14 16.58 -2.63 -8.71
C GLY A 14 17.05 -1.82 -9.91
N CYS A 15 18.17 -2.23 -10.52
CA CYS A 15 18.68 -1.63 -11.75
C CYS A 15 18.23 -2.46 -12.95
N MET A 16 17.15 -2.05 -13.61
CA MET A 16 16.59 -2.75 -14.77
C MET A 16 17.22 -2.26 -16.08
N GLU A 17 17.59 -0.99 -16.14
CA GLU A 17 18.21 -0.37 -17.31
C GLU A 17 19.73 -0.25 -17.13
N ALA A 18 20.46 -0.21 -18.25
CA ALA A 18 21.92 -0.14 -18.23
C ALA A 18 22.44 1.11 -17.49
N ASP A 19 21.82 2.25 -17.74
CA ASP A 19 22.18 3.53 -17.13
C ASP A 19 21.92 3.55 -15.60
N GLN A 20 20.97 2.77 -15.10
CA GLN A 20 20.73 2.63 -13.66
C GLN A 20 21.86 1.80 -13.00
N TYR A 21 22.33 0.77 -13.68
CA TYR A 21 23.47 -0.02 -13.23
C TYR A 21 24.76 0.79 -13.24
N GLU A 22 25.02 1.56 -14.31
CA GLU A 22 26.18 2.45 -14.42
C GLU A 22 26.22 3.46 -13.26
N ARG A 23 25.11 4.10 -12.96
CA ARG A 23 25.00 5.02 -11.82
C ARG A 23 25.22 4.33 -10.47
N LEU A 24 24.72 3.09 -10.31
CA LEU A 24 25.01 2.31 -9.10
C LEU A 24 26.51 2.07 -8.96
N VAL A 25 27.18 1.65 -10.02
CA VAL A 25 28.63 1.45 -10.06
C VAL A 25 29.39 2.73 -9.73
N GLU A 26 28.97 3.88 -10.26
CA GLU A 26 29.52 5.20 -9.92
C GLU A 26 29.39 5.53 -8.43
N VAL A 27 28.21 5.32 -7.84
CA VAL A 27 27.96 5.53 -6.40
C VAL A 27 28.82 4.60 -5.56
N MET A 28 29.07 3.38 -6.03
CA MET A 28 29.99 2.42 -5.38
C MET A 28 31.47 2.80 -5.54
N GLY A 29 31.80 3.88 -6.27
CA GLY A 29 33.17 4.33 -6.46
C GLY A 29 33.90 3.65 -7.62
N ASN A 30 33.18 3.15 -8.61
CA ASN A 30 33.74 2.49 -9.81
C ASN A 30 34.70 1.32 -9.47
N PRO A 31 34.26 0.33 -8.70
CA PRO A 31 35.12 -0.77 -8.27
C PRO A 31 35.62 -1.60 -9.46
N GLU A 32 36.81 -2.17 -9.34
CA GLU A 32 37.46 -2.92 -10.44
C GLU A 32 36.62 -4.12 -10.94
N TRP A 33 35.88 -4.79 -10.06
CA TRP A 33 35.02 -5.90 -10.46
C TRP A 33 33.93 -5.48 -11.46
N ALA A 34 33.44 -4.23 -11.40
CA ALA A 34 32.41 -3.74 -12.32
C ALA A 34 32.90 -3.60 -13.78
N LYS A 35 34.21 -3.60 -14.00
CA LYS A 35 34.86 -3.53 -15.32
C LYS A 35 35.06 -4.90 -15.96
N MET A 36 34.63 -5.96 -15.30
CA MET A 36 34.76 -7.32 -15.86
C MET A 36 33.88 -7.46 -17.10
N GLU A 37 34.42 -8.05 -18.17
CA GLU A 37 33.75 -8.25 -19.45
C GLU A 37 32.37 -8.94 -19.31
N VAL A 38 32.25 -9.86 -18.36
CA VAL A 38 30.96 -10.56 -18.05
C VAL A 38 29.85 -9.65 -17.61
N PHE A 39 30.12 -8.39 -17.16
CA PHE A 39 29.16 -7.42 -16.70
C PHE A 39 28.88 -6.30 -17.71
N GLU A 40 29.52 -6.26 -18.85
CA GLU A 40 29.32 -5.23 -19.87
C GLU A 40 27.89 -5.22 -20.42
N THR A 41 27.30 -6.40 -20.63
CA THR A 41 25.97 -6.51 -21.19
C THR A 41 24.92 -6.80 -20.11
N GLN A 42 23.69 -6.35 -20.35
CA GLN A 42 22.55 -6.65 -19.46
C GLN A 42 22.33 -8.16 -19.31
N ARG A 43 22.52 -8.91 -20.39
CA ARG A 43 22.44 -10.37 -20.37
C ARG A 43 23.53 -10.98 -19.47
N GLY A 44 24.77 -10.56 -19.65
CA GLY A 44 25.92 -11.04 -18.85
C GLY A 44 25.69 -10.73 -17.35
N ARG A 45 25.18 -9.53 -17.03
CA ARG A 45 24.79 -9.18 -15.65
C ARG A 45 23.68 -10.08 -15.12
N GLY A 46 22.68 -10.43 -15.92
CA GLY A 46 21.62 -11.34 -15.55
C GLY A 46 22.11 -12.77 -15.27
N GLU A 47 22.97 -13.29 -16.12
CA GLU A 47 23.59 -14.62 -15.99
C GLU A 47 24.54 -14.71 -14.78
N ASN A 48 25.16 -13.60 -14.38
CA ASN A 48 26.08 -13.49 -13.24
C ASN A 48 25.50 -12.69 -12.06
N GLY A 49 24.18 -12.67 -11.93
CA GLY A 49 23.49 -11.87 -10.92
C GLY A 49 23.93 -12.14 -9.49
N ASP A 50 24.16 -13.39 -9.13
CA ASP A 50 24.59 -13.78 -7.78
C ASP A 50 25.96 -13.21 -7.42
N LEU A 51 26.86 -13.14 -8.39
CA LEU A 51 28.19 -12.56 -8.19
C LEU A 51 28.10 -11.03 -7.98
N ILE A 52 27.34 -10.33 -8.81
CA ILE A 52 27.07 -8.90 -8.63
C ILE A 52 26.40 -8.65 -7.27
N HIS A 53 25.43 -9.48 -6.89
CA HIS A 53 24.74 -9.35 -5.61
C HIS A 53 25.69 -9.52 -4.41
N SER A 54 26.70 -10.38 -4.50
CA SER A 54 27.69 -10.54 -3.43
C SER A 54 28.55 -9.28 -3.26
N PHE A 55 28.98 -8.66 -4.35
CA PHE A 55 29.72 -7.39 -4.30
C PHE A 55 28.89 -6.22 -3.76
N ILE A 56 27.62 -6.14 -4.16
CA ILE A 56 26.71 -5.11 -3.62
C ILE A 56 26.48 -5.36 -2.13
N GLN A 57 26.29 -6.61 -1.71
CA GLN A 57 26.10 -6.96 -0.30
C GLN A 57 27.33 -6.60 0.55
N GLU A 58 28.53 -6.84 0.06
CA GLU A 58 29.77 -6.45 0.74
C GLU A 58 29.85 -4.92 0.90
N TRP A 59 29.52 -4.17 -0.16
CA TRP A 59 29.51 -2.71 -0.11
C TRP A 59 28.47 -2.16 0.88
N LEU A 60 27.33 -2.85 1.09
CA LEU A 60 26.26 -2.46 2.00
C LEU A 60 26.49 -2.88 3.44
N ALA A 61 27.41 -3.80 3.71
CA ALA A 61 27.58 -4.43 5.03
C ALA A 61 27.82 -3.45 6.19
N GLU A 62 28.46 -2.30 5.91
CA GLU A 62 28.76 -1.26 6.90
C GLU A 62 27.91 0.02 6.70
N ARG A 63 26.91 -0.02 5.84
CA ARG A 63 26.12 1.16 5.47
C ARG A 63 24.74 1.15 6.13
N LYS A 64 24.21 2.32 6.44
CA LYS A 64 22.84 2.47 6.96
C LYS A 64 21.84 2.60 5.85
N VAL A 65 20.65 2.05 6.05
CA VAL A 65 19.57 1.99 5.07
C VAL A 65 19.22 3.36 4.51
N PHE A 66 18.88 4.31 5.39
CA PHE A 66 18.36 5.61 4.94
C PHE A 66 19.44 6.50 4.31
N ASP A 67 20.64 6.51 4.87
CA ASP A 67 21.76 7.29 4.33
C ASP A 67 22.10 6.80 2.91
N THR A 68 22.20 5.48 2.74
CA THR A 68 22.47 4.86 1.45
C THR A 68 21.31 5.04 0.46
N TRP A 69 20.07 4.91 0.92
CA TRP A 69 18.90 5.17 0.07
C TRP A 69 18.89 6.59 -0.47
N HIS A 70 19.11 7.60 0.38
CA HIS A 70 19.17 8.99 -0.06
C HIS A 70 20.29 9.25 -1.07
N GLU A 71 21.48 8.66 -0.86
CA GLU A 71 22.60 8.74 -1.80
C GLU A 71 22.24 8.12 -3.16
N LEU A 72 21.65 6.91 -3.14
CA LEU A 72 21.20 6.23 -4.36
C LEU A 72 20.11 7.01 -5.10
N GLN A 73 19.12 7.55 -4.37
CA GLN A 73 18.07 8.39 -4.97
C GLN A 73 18.62 9.65 -5.61
N ALA A 74 19.54 10.36 -4.92
CA ALA A 74 20.19 11.56 -5.45
C ALA A 74 20.90 11.28 -6.78
N ASN A 75 21.41 10.06 -6.94
CA ASN A 75 22.09 9.59 -8.15
C ASN A 75 21.15 8.82 -9.12
N ARG A 76 19.81 8.91 -8.93
CA ARG A 76 18.79 8.27 -9.79
C ARG A 76 18.94 6.76 -9.92
N VAL A 77 19.41 6.11 -8.88
CA VAL A 77 19.40 4.65 -8.75
C VAL A 77 18.09 4.22 -8.11
N CYS A 78 17.41 3.24 -8.70
CA CYS A 78 16.17 2.72 -8.15
C CYS A 78 16.44 1.90 -6.89
N ALA A 79 16.18 2.49 -5.74
CA ALA A 79 16.33 1.87 -4.43
C ALA A 79 15.18 2.29 -3.50
N ALA A 80 14.85 1.43 -2.55
CA ALA A 80 13.86 1.73 -1.52
C ALA A 80 14.19 0.99 -0.22
N PRO A 81 14.00 1.62 0.95
CA PRO A 81 14.12 0.95 2.23
C PRO A 81 12.98 -0.08 2.38
N VAL A 82 13.27 -1.22 2.99
CA VAL A 82 12.24 -2.17 3.42
C VAL A 82 11.76 -1.72 4.80
N LEU A 83 10.56 -1.16 4.85
CA LEU A 83 10.01 -0.54 6.04
C LEU A 83 9.09 -1.50 6.80
N HIS A 84 9.14 -1.47 8.12
CA HIS A 84 8.07 -2.00 8.96
C HIS A 84 6.97 -0.93 9.19
N LEU A 85 5.80 -1.34 9.70
CA LEU A 85 4.62 -0.47 9.76
C LEU A 85 4.85 0.87 10.48
N ALA A 86 5.55 0.88 11.61
CA ALA A 86 5.82 2.12 12.33
C ALA A 86 6.74 3.08 11.54
N GLN A 87 7.67 2.56 10.75
CA GLN A 87 8.49 3.37 9.86
C GLN A 87 7.68 3.91 8.68
N MET A 88 6.72 3.13 8.17
CA MET A 88 5.80 3.62 7.14
C MET A 88 4.95 4.78 7.66
N GLU A 89 4.41 4.65 8.88
CA GLU A 89 3.60 5.70 9.52
C GLU A 89 4.42 6.99 9.75
N ALA A 90 5.70 6.87 10.06
CA ALA A 90 6.62 7.99 10.22
C ALA A 90 7.19 8.55 8.88
N SER A 91 6.88 7.93 7.75
CA SER A 91 7.41 8.34 6.45
C SER A 91 6.91 9.72 6.02
N GLU A 92 7.83 10.66 5.82
CA GLU A 92 7.52 12.01 5.34
C GLU A 92 6.76 11.99 4.02
N GLN A 93 7.16 11.13 3.08
CA GLN A 93 6.55 11.01 1.76
C GLN A 93 5.10 10.49 1.83
N LEU A 94 4.84 9.51 2.69
CA LEU A 94 3.49 8.97 2.87
C LEU A 94 2.59 9.98 3.59
N ASN A 95 3.12 10.68 4.60
CA ASN A 95 2.39 11.72 5.32
C ASN A 95 2.10 12.94 4.45
N ALA A 96 3.06 13.39 3.62
CA ALA A 96 2.85 14.49 2.67
C ALA A 96 1.76 14.18 1.62
N ARG A 97 1.40 12.92 1.45
CA ARG A 97 0.34 12.46 0.55
C ARG A 97 -0.96 12.11 1.27
N ASP A 98 -1.09 12.38 2.55
CA ASP A 98 -2.24 11.98 3.37
C ASP A 98 -2.56 10.48 3.20
N PHE A 99 -1.50 9.63 3.22
CA PHE A 99 -1.65 8.20 3.01
C PHE A 99 -2.32 7.50 4.19
N PHE A 100 -2.26 8.11 5.36
CA PHE A 100 -2.89 7.64 6.59
C PHE A 100 -4.01 8.57 7.00
N VAL A 101 -5.07 8.00 7.57
CA VAL A 101 -6.22 8.75 8.12
C VAL A 101 -6.61 8.16 9.47
N THR A 102 -6.94 9.01 10.42
CA THR A 102 -7.51 8.56 11.70
C THR A 102 -9.02 8.38 11.56
N VAL A 103 -9.52 7.23 11.96
CA VAL A 103 -10.94 6.87 11.91
C VAL A 103 -11.42 6.50 13.30
N GLU A 104 -12.50 7.11 13.74
CA GLU A 104 -13.15 6.81 15.02
C GLU A 104 -13.94 5.51 14.93
N HIS A 105 -13.72 4.60 15.86
CA HIS A 105 -14.43 3.34 16.02
C HIS A 105 -15.21 3.33 17.33
N GLU A 106 -16.42 2.76 17.32
CA GLU A 106 -17.29 2.73 18.48
C GLU A 106 -16.69 2.03 19.71
N GLU A 107 -15.90 1.00 19.51
CA GLU A 107 -15.31 0.20 20.59
C GLU A 107 -13.82 0.46 20.79
N ALA A 108 -13.08 0.61 19.69
CA ALA A 108 -11.63 0.72 19.73
C ALA A 108 -11.13 2.17 19.84
N GLY A 109 -12.04 3.16 19.70
CA GLY A 109 -11.64 4.58 19.65
C GLY A 109 -10.93 4.93 18.34
N PRO A 110 -10.05 5.95 18.35
CA PRO A 110 -9.33 6.38 17.15
C PRO A 110 -8.28 5.37 16.73
N LEU A 111 -8.34 4.93 15.48
CA LEU A 111 -7.34 4.07 14.85
C LEU A 111 -6.82 4.69 13.56
N VAL A 112 -5.52 4.49 13.29
CA VAL A 112 -4.90 4.91 12.05
C VAL A 112 -5.17 3.85 10.97
N HIS A 113 -5.72 4.30 9.85
CA HIS A 113 -6.03 3.49 8.67
C HIS A 113 -5.28 4.00 7.45
N LEU A 114 -5.12 3.12 6.46
CA LEU A 114 -4.73 3.57 5.13
C LEU A 114 -5.87 4.37 4.50
N ALA A 115 -5.55 5.51 3.94
CA ALA A 115 -6.52 6.30 3.19
C ALA A 115 -6.99 5.52 1.95
N PRO A 116 -8.21 5.79 1.44
CA PRO A 116 -8.69 5.17 0.21
C PRO A 116 -7.71 5.34 -0.94
N SER A 117 -7.53 4.29 -1.72
CA SER A 117 -6.67 4.33 -2.91
C SER A 117 -7.22 5.27 -3.97
N GLY A 118 -6.31 5.87 -4.71
CA GLY A 118 -6.65 6.77 -5.81
C GLY A 118 -6.86 8.22 -5.38
N MET A 119 -6.39 9.10 -6.25
CA MET A 119 -6.57 10.54 -6.15
C MET A 119 -7.16 11.05 -7.45
N THR A 120 -8.12 11.94 -7.36
CA THR A 120 -8.71 12.61 -8.53
C THR A 120 -8.39 14.10 -8.50
N ALA A 121 -8.65 14.83 -9.57
CA ALA A 121 -8.52 16.28 -9.59
C ALA A 121 -9.40 16.99 -8.53
N LYS A 122 -10.41 16.30 -7.97
CA LYS A 122 -11.29 16.78 -6.91
C LYS A 122 -10.87 16.37 -5.50
N GLY A 123 -9.73 15.69 -5.37
CA GLY A 123 -9.23 15.17 -4.10
C GLY A 123 -9.36 13.65 -3.97
N ARG A 124 -9.09 13.17 -2.76
CA ARG A 124 -9.16 11.76 -2.38
C ARG A 124 -10.55 11.39 -1.87
N PRO A 125 -11.06 10.19 -2.14
CA PRO A 125 -12.22 9.66 -1.43
C PRO A 125 -11.97 9.63 0.08
N THR A 126 -13.00 9.80 0.89
CA THR A 126 -12.87 9.87 2.35
C THR A 126 -13.46 8.64 3.02
N VAL A 127 -12.82 8.18 4.08
CA VAL A 127 -13.42 7.25 5.05
C VAL A 127 -14.43 8.04 5.88
N ARG A 128 -15.68 7.60 5.91
CA ARG A 128 -16.78 8.34 6.57
C ARG A 128 -16.99 7.92 8.02
N SER A 129 -16.72 6.67 8.33
CA SER A 129 -16.89 6.08 9.66
C SER A 129 -16.06 4.82 9.81
N GLY A 130 -15.79 4.40 11.03
CA GLY A 130 -15.29 3.07 11.33
C GLY A 130 -16.30 1.98 10.97
N ALA A 131 -15.85 0.72 11.04
CA ALA A 131 -16.75 -0.42 10.85
C ALA A 131 -17.81 -0.46 11.93
N PRO A 132 -19.09 -0.67 11.56
CA PRO A 132 -20.17 -0.82 12.55
C PRO A 132 -20.03 -2.14 13.31
N ARG A 133 -20.60 -2.20 14.50
CA ARG A 133 -20.79 -3.46 15.23
C ARG A 133 -21.70 -4.41 14.43
N LEU A 134 -21.48 -5.69 14.59
CA LEU A 134 -22.36 -6.69 13.98
C LEU A 134 -23.81 -6.48 14.48
N GLY A 135 -24.75 -6.39 13.54
CA GLY A 135 -26.16 -6.20 13.82
C GLY A 135 -26.59 -4.78 14.17
N ARG A 136 -25.67 -3.78 14.30
CA ARG A 136 -26.00 -2.40 14.66
C ARG A 136 -27.09 -1.78 13.78
N ASP A 137 -27.05 -2.06 12.51
CA ASP A 137 -27.92 -1.42 11.52
C ASP A 137 -29.10 -2.33 11.09
N ASN A 138 -29.37 -3.45 11.80
CA ASN A 138 -30.44 -4.39 11.47
C ASN A 138 -31.82 -3.70 11.39
N ASP A 139 -32.16 -2.86 12.36
CA ASP A 139 -33.46 -2.17 12.39
C ASP A 139 -33.55 -1.13 11.25
N VAL A 140 -32.44 -0.47 10.94
CA VAL A 140 -32.37 0.47 9.81
C VAL A 140 -32.62 -0.26 8.51
N VAL A 141 -31.97 -1.42 8.32
CA VAL A 141 -32.13 -2.24 7.11
C VAL A 141 -33.56 -2.82 7.01
N ALA A 142 -34.11 -3.31 8.11
CA ALA A 142 -35.48 -3.83 8.16
C ALA A 142 -36.54 -2.75 7.85
N GLY A 143 -36.28 -1.50 8.20
CA GLY A 143 -37.15 -0.35 7.93
C GLY A 143 -36.98 0.26 6.54
N LEU A 144 -36.04 -0.21 5.71
CA LEU A 144 -35.84 0.34 4.37
C LEU A 144 -37.03 0.04 3.45
N ALA A 145 -37.75 1.10 3.05
CA ALA A 145 -38.76 0.98 2.01
C ALA A 145 -38.15 0.62 0.66
N PRO A 146 -38.91 -0.07 -0.23
CA PRO A 146 -38.47 -0.25 -1.61
C PRO A 146 -38.13 1.11 -2.23
N ARG A 147 -36.96 1.20 -2.83
CA ARG A 147 -36.50 2.44 -3.41
C ARG A 147 -37.24 2.75 -4.72
N GLU A 148 -37.95 3.85 -4.76
CA GLU A 148 -38.40 4.40 -6.02
C GLU A 148 -37.18 4.77 -6.90
N GLN A 149 -37.19 4.35 -8.17
CA GLN A 149 -36.18 4.80 -9.12
C GLN A 149 -36.27 6.30 -9.32
N ARG A 150 -35.47 7.05 -8.60
CA ARG A 150 -35.32 8.49 -8.83
C ARG A 150 -34.53 8.72 -10.11
N ALA A 151 -35.14 9.40 -11.06
CA ALA A 151 -34.37 10.00 -12.16
C ALA A 151 -33.27 10.90 -11.57
N ALA A 152 -32.03 10.70 -12.00
CA ALA A 152 -30.90 11.47 -11.52
C ALA A 152 -31.12 12.97 -11.76
N LYS A 153 -31.40 13.73 -10.71
CA LYS A 153 -31.50 15.18 -10.78
C LYS A 153 -30.12 15.79 -10.55
N GLY A 154 -29.49 16.22 -11.63
CA GLY A 154 -28.21 16.91 -11.57
C GLY A 154 -26.98 15.99 -11.59
N LYS A 155 -25.80 16.60 -11.62
CA LYS A 155 -24.52 15.90 -11.56
C LYS A 155 -24.24 15.46 -10.13
N PRO A 156 -24.02 14.16 -9.84
CA PRO A 156 -23.77 13.69 -8.50
C PRO A 156 -22.49 14.34 -7.94
N ALA A 157 -22.47 14.63 -6.63
CA ALA A 157 -21.29 15.18 -5.95
C ALA A 157 -20.17 14.15 -5.87
N ARG A 158 -20.52 12.85 -5.77
CA ARG A 158 -19.60 11.72 -5.79
C ARG A 158 -19.96 10.77 -6.93
N PRO A 159 -18.98 10.02 -7.49
CA PRO A 159 -19.18 9.16 -8.67
C PRO A 159 -20.34 8.16 -8.54
N LEU A 160 -20.52 7.58 -7.34
CA LEU A 160 -21.55 6.57 -7.06
C LEU A 160 -22.63 7.07 -6.07
N GLU A 161 -22.78 8.39 -5.94
CA GLU A 161 -23.85 8.95 -5.12
C GLU A 161 -25.21 8.48 -5.65
N GLY A 162 -26.01 7.97 -4.72
CA GLY A 162 -27.32 7.43 -5.04
C GLY A 162 -27.34 5.97 -5.49
N VAL A 163 -26.20 5.31 -5.65
CA VAL A 163 -26.13 3.86 -5.90
C VAL A 163 -26.20 3.12 -4.55
N ARG A 164 -27.08 2.13 -4.44
CA ARG A 164 -27.14 1.20 -3.29
C ARG A 164 -26.59 -0.16 -3.71
N VAL A 165 -25.73 -0.71 -2.87
CA VAL A 165 -25.05 -2.00 -3.08
C VAL A 165 -25.41 -2.95 -1.94
N ALA A 166 -25.93 -4.13 -2.26
CA ALA A 166 -26.07 -5.23 -1.31
C ALA A 166 -24.78 -6.08 -1.36
N ASP A 167 -23.99 -6.06 -0.30
CA ASP A 167 -22.76 -6.82 -0.20
C ASP A 167 -23.01 -8.16 0.52
N LEU A 168 -23.07 -9.23 -0.25
CA LEU A 168 -23.18 -10.62 0.22
C LEU A 168 -21.82 -11.33 0.19
N SER A 169 -20.75 -10.61 -0.06
CA SER A 169 -19.41 -11.16 -0.17
C SER A 169 -18.77 -11.46 1.21
N TRP A 170 -17.68 -12.19 1.19
CA TRP A 170 -17.05 -12.70 2.39
C TRP A 170 -15.53 -12.71 2.25
N ALA A 171 -14.82 -12.57 3.35
CA ALA A 171 -13.37 -12.54 3.48
C ALA A 171 -12.71 -11.31 2.83
N TRP A 172 -11.99 -11.40 1.72
CA TRP A 172 -11.07 -10.37 1.24
C TRP A 172 -11.57 -9.60 0.01
N ALA A 173 -11.53 -10.24 -1.16
CA ALA A 173 -11.68 -9.53 -2.44
C ALA A 173 -13.04 -8.83 -2.60
N GLY A 174 -14.12 -9.48 -2.20
CA GLY A 174 -15.46 -8.92 -2.27
C GLY A 174 -15.64 -7.72 -1.32
N PRO A 175 -15.35 -7.84 -0.01
CA PRO A 175 -15.39 -6.72 0.92
C PRO A 175 -14.48 -5.56 0.52
N PHE A 176 -13.31 -5.83 -0.04
CA PHE A 176 -12.43 -4.80 -0.57
C PHE A 176 -13.05 -4.05 -1.76
N CYS A 177 -13.75 -4.77 -2.65
CA CYS A 177 -14.50 -4.14 -3.74
C CYS A 177 -15.62 -3.24 -3.20
N SER A 178 -16.48 -3.76 -2.32
CA SER A 178 -17.60 -3.01 -1.76
C SER A 178 -17.15 -1.80 -0.93
N MET A 179 -16.04 -1.90 -0.21
CA MET A 179 -15.40 -0.78 0.48
C MET A 179 -15.01 0.35 -0.50
N ASN A 180 -14.39 0.01 -1.63
CA ASN A 180 -14.03 1.00 -2.64
C ASN A 180 -15.29 1.66 -3.28
N LEU A 181 -16.37 0.90 -3.50
CA LEU A 181 -17.64 1.47 -3.94
C LEU A 181 -18.21 2.45 -2.91
N ALA A 182 -18.13 2.13 -1.62
CA ALA A 182 -18.55 3.03 -0.55
C ALA A 182 -17.70 4.33 -0.52
N HIS A 183 -16.39 4.24 -0.70
CA HIS A 183 -15.50 5.40 -0.79
C HIS A 183 -15.88 6.31 -1.97
N LEU A 184 -16.32 5.73 -3.08
CA LEU A 184 -16.81 6.47 -4.24
C LEU A 184 -18.22 7.05 -4.05
N GLY A 185 -18.86 6.81 -2.91
CA GLY A 185 -20.13 7.42 -2.53
C GLY A 185 -21.34 6.50 -2.58
N ALA A 186 -21.18 5.22 -2.88
CA ALA A 186 -22.27 4.26 -2.80
C ALA A 186 -22.76 4.06 -1.34
N ASP A 187 -24.04 3.73 -1.21
CA ASP A 187 -24.67 3.27 0.02
C ASP A 187 -24.55 1.73 0.06
N VAL A 188 -23.59 1.22 0.83
CA VAL A 188 -23.28 -0.21 0.88
C VAL A 188 -23.88 -0.83 2.13
N VAL A 189 -24.73 -1.82 1.94
CA VAL A 189 -25.29 -2.67 3.00
C VAL A 189 -24.65 -4.05 2.92
N ARG A 190 -23.91 -4.42 3.97
CA ARG A 190 -23.29 -5.73 4.09
C ARG A 190 -24.14 -6.68 4.90
N PHE A 191 -24.31 -7.89 4.39
CA PHE A 191 -25.07 -8.94 5.04
C PHE A 191 -24.13 -10.00 5.63
N GLU A 192 -24.28 -10.24 6.93
CA GLU A 192 -23.57 -11.29 7.67
C GLU A 192 -24.59 -12.07 8.50
N SER A 193 -24.25 -13.28 8.93
CA SER A 193 -25.06 -14.07 9.87
C SER A 193 -24.25 -14.42 11.12
N GLU A 194 -24.95 -14.61 12.25
CA GLU A 194 -24.29 -15.03 13.50
C GLU A 194 -23.52 -16.34 13.34
N GLY A 195 -24.10 -17.31 12.61
CA GLY A 195 -23.46 -18.61 12.36
C GLY A 195 -22.28 -18.54 11.38
N ARG A 196 -22.15 -17.46 10.62
CA ARG A 196 -21.08 -17.24 9.62
C ARG A 196 -20.69 -15.77 9.54
N ALA A 197 -20.19 -15.25 10.65
CA ALA A 197 -19.55 -13.94 10.65
C ALA A 197 -18.31 -13.93 9.73
N ASP A 198 -17.98 -12.79 9.17
CA ASP A 198 -16.83 -12.64 8.28
C ASP A 198 -15.54 -13.21 8.89
N LEU A 199 -14.69 -13.77 8.03
CA LEU A 199 -13.41 -14.35 8.44
C LEU A 199 -12.59 -13.38 9.29
N TYR A 200 -12.51 -12.12 8.89
CA TYR A 200 -11.73 -11.10 9.58
C TYR A 200 -12.25 -10.73 10.96
N ARG A 201 -13.55 -10.96 11.25
CA ARG A 201 -14.09 -10.81 12.62
C ARG A 201 -13.68 -11.96 13.55
N ARG A 202 -13.20 -13.07 12.97
CA ARG A 202 -12.86 -14.30 13.71
C ARG A 202 -11.37 -14.60 13.75
N LEU A 203 -10.56 -13.88 12.95
CA LEU A 203 -9.11 -14.00 13.02
C LEU A 203 -8.62 -13.45 14.35
N PRO A 204 -7.72 -14.17 15.05
CA PRO A 204 -7.06 -13.65 16.23
C PRO A 204 -6.12 -12.53 15.80
N ILE A 205 -6.62 -11.30 15.76
CA ILE A 205 -5.79 -10.11 15.67
C ILE A 205 -5.29 -9.90 17.10
N HIS A 206 -4.10 -10.36 17.38
CA HIS A 206 -3.44 -10.04 18.63
C HIS A 206 -2.87 -8.63 18.47
N PRO A 207 -3.35 -7.63 19.23
CA PRO A 207 -2.61 -6.40 19.38
C PRO A 207 -1.24 -6.72 19.96
N PRO A 208 -0.19 -5.99 19.61
CA PRO A 208 1.14 -6.17 20.15
C PRO A 208 1.17 -5.97 21.66
#